data_eb399a29d3e7172af29c4ee834862660
#
_entry.id   eb399a29d3e7172af29c4ee834862660
#
_cell.length_a   1.000
_cell.length_b   1.000
_cell.length_c   1.000
_cell.angle_alpha   90.00
_cell.angle_beta   90.00
_cell.angle_gamma   90.00
#
_symmetry.space_group_name_H-M   'P 1'
#
loop_
_entity.id
_entity.type
_entity.pdbx_description
1 polymer ?
#
loop_
_entity_poly.entity_id
_entity_poly.type
_entity_poly.pdbx_seq_one_letter_code
_entity_poly.pdbx_strand_id
1 'polypeptide(L)'
;NYDYHDFNEVTIGNRGFDTAYLLTSYVDTLRISPELEFKLEENKHLTYEWVARSNAVGFVEYPISNDRNLVYPMSLSAGEYTLFFKVKDTLNTMEYSNATAFQVQDLLTKGWVILGENSNGEAQMDMITYSVDTMVLKNILQESGLPVLKDPVKVWVVDNYVDNMIHVSTGDGTYRLNREDFKGGDHTHLKYNFFDPGSLEHFTLQDVAQIRNYNRVAIIDDVLFHNSSMIQSSIFQNPANHYKGSYDLFDVGDKIAYNPQAMAFIYILYNKTEQRFVYAGGRAY
;
A
#
# COMPACT_ATOMS: atom_id res chain seq x y z
N ASN A 1 28.57 -10.24 -57.03
CA ASN A 1 27.37 -9.40 -56.90
C ASN A 1 26.79 -9.68 -55.52
N TYR A 2 26.88 -8.73 -54.64
CA TYR A 2 26.12 -8.74 -53.40
C TYR A 2 24.74 -8.17 -53.73
N ASP A 3 23.71 -8.97 -53.58
CA ASP A 3 22.32 -8.54 -53.75
C ASP A 3 21.92 -7.82 -52.48
N TYR A 4 21.96 -6.50 -52.48
CA TYR A 4 21.47 -5.68 -51.35
C TYR A 4 19.95 -5.63 -51.44
N HIS A 5 19.29 -6.43 -50.65
CA HIS A 5 17.85 -6.25 -50.46
C HIS A 5 17.63 -4.98 -49.64
N ASP A 6 16.76 -4.10 -50.10
CA ASP A 6 16.33 -2.93 -49.35
C ASP A 6 15.62 -3.38 -48.07
N PHE A 7 16.05 -2.88 -46.93
CA PHE A 7 15.36 -3.12 -45.67
C PHE A 7 14.04 -2.36 -45.63
N ASN A 8 13.00 -3.02 -45.18
CA ASN A 8 11.74 -2.36 -44.84
C ASN A 8 11.90 -1.63 -43.50
N GLU A 9 12.34 -0.41 -43.56
CA GLU A 9 12.52 0.44 -42.40
C GLU A 9 11.14 0.83 -41.82
N VAL A 10 10.98 0.70 -40.52
CA VAL A 10 9.77 1.08 -39.79
C VAL A 10 10.06 2.35 -39.01
N THR A 11 9.30 3.40 -39.31
CA THR A 11 9.34 4.65 -38.55
C THR A 11 8.13 4.71 -37.61
N ILE A 12 8.37 4.93 -36.32
CA ILE A 12 7.32 5.12 -35.31
C ILE A 12 7.08 6.60 -35.17
N GLY A 13 5.88 7.06 -35.57
CA GLY A 13 5.47 8.45 -35.45
C GLY A 13 5.40 8.92 -33.98
N ASN A 14 5.50 10.22 -33.79
CA ASN A 14 5.52 10.81 -32.43
C ASN A 14 4.16 10.90 -31.75
N ARG A 15 3.07 10.61 -32.47
CA ARG A 15 1.73 10.68 -31.89
C ARG A 15 1.57 9.76 -30.70
N GLY A 16 1.32 10.35 -29.51
CA GLY A 16 1.26 9.65 -28.22
C GLY A 16 2.61 9.46 -27.54
N PHE A 17 3.72 9.98 -28.11
CA PHE A 17 5.07 9.91 -27.53
C PHE A 17 5.70 11.28 -27.26
N ASP A 18 5.08 12.35 -27.69
CA ASP A 18 5.52 13.74 -27.55
C ASP A 18 4.99 14.41 -26.29
N THR A 19 4.10 13.74 -25.54
CA THR A 19 3.46 14.25 -24.32
C THR A 19 3.75 13.33 -23.14
N ALA A 20 3.99 13.93 -21.99
CA ALA A 20 4.01 13.20 -20.73
C ALA A 20 2.57 12.94 -20.23
N TYR A 21 2.30 11.74 -19.76
CA TYR A 21 1.01 11.37 -19.19
C TYR A 21 1.05 11.48 -17.67
N LEU A 22 -0.06 11.98 -17.10
CA LEU A 22 -0.34 11.93 -15.67
C LEU A 22 -1.54 11.01 -15.47
N LEU A 23 -1.36 9.91 -14.77
CA LEU A 23 -2.33 8.83 -14.64
C LEU A 23 -2.52 8.49 -13.18
N THR A 24 -3.70 8.03 -12.84
CA THR A 24 -4.06 7.61 -11.48
C THR A 24 -4.19 6.09 -11.43
N SER A 25 -3.46 5.47 -10.52
CA SER A 25 -3.50 4.02 -10.31
C SER A 25 -4.92 3.55 -10.01
N TYR A 26 -5.32 2.41 -10.60
CA TYR A 26 -6.64 1.77 -10.48
C TYR A 26 -7.85 2.57 -10.97
N VAL A 27 -7.64 3.75 -11.58
CA VAL A 27 -8.71 4.62 -12.11
C VAL A 27 -8.56 4.84 -13.60
N ASP A 28 -7.38 5.24 -14.02
CA ASP A 28 -7.14 5.62 -15.39
C ASP A 28 -6.81 4.43 -16.29
N THR A 29 -7.06 4.60 -17.58
CA THR A 29 -6.64 3.65 -18.61
C THR A 29 -5.76 4.39 -19.62
N LEU A 30 -4.50 3.99 -19.73
CA LEU A 30 -3.58 4.51 -20.74
C LEU A 30 -3.93 3.93 -22.11
N ARG A 31 -4.14 4.82 -23.09
CA ARG A 31 -4.49 4.45 -24.47
C ARG A 31 -3.55 5.14 -25.43
N ILE A 32 -2.80 4.36 -26.22
CA ILE A 32 -1.90 4.89 -27.24
C ILE A 32 -2.08 4.06 -28.52
N SER A 33 -2.25 4.73 -29.64
CA SER A 33 -2.33 4.08 -30.96
C SER A 33 -1.19 4.62 -31.82
N PRO A 34 -0.04 3.92 -31.88
CA PRO A 34 1.13 4.40 -32.61
C PRO A 34 0.88 4.46 -34.12
N GLU A 35 1.36 5.52 -34.73
CA GLU A 35 1.45 5.63 -36.20
C GLU A 35 2.73 4.93 -36.64
N LEU A 36 2.59 4.00 -37.57
CA LEU A 36 3.74 3.28 -38.14
C LEU A 36 3.81 3.59 -39.65
N GLU A 37 4.95 4.06 -40.09
CA GLU A 37 5.24 4.28 -41.49
C GLU A 37 6.28 3.22 -41.96
N PHE A 38 6.06 2.68 -43.13
CA PHE A 38 6.87 1.64 -43.72
C PHE A 38 7.51 2.14 -45.00
N LYS A 39 8.82 1.90 -45.18
CA LYS A 39 9.54 2.31 -46.40
C LYS A 39 9.07 1.54 -47.62
N LEU A 40 8.67 0.28 -47.46
CA LEU A 40 8.18 -0.57 -48.57
C LEU A 40 6.67 -0.84 -48.38
N GLU A 41 6.32 -1.92 -47.74
CA GLU A 41 4.93 -2.30 -47.44
C GLU A 41 4.78 -2.73 -45.99
N GLU A 42 3.56 -2.67 -45.46
CA GLU A 42 3.30 -3.17 -44.12
C GLU A 42 3.63 -4.65 -44.02
N ASN A 43 4.60 -4.99 -43.19
CA ASN A 43 5.13 -6.32 -43.02
C ASN A 43 4.23 -7.11 -42.02
N LYS A 44 3.77 -8.30 -42.42
CA LYS A 44 3.00 -9.19 -41.59
C LYS A 44 3.80 -9.91 -40.49
N HIS A 45 5.11 -9.72 -40.47
CA HIS A 45 6.04 -10.38 -39.56
C HIS A 45 6.49 -9.46 -38.40
N LEU A 46 5.68 -8.46 -38.08
CA LEU A 46 5.95 -7.56 -36.95
C LEU A 46 5.37 -8.12 -35.67
N THR A 47 6.14 -8.02 -34.61
CA THR A 47 5.70 -8.20 -33.25
C THR A 47 5.84 -6.90 -32.46
N TYR A 48 5.00 -6.71 -31.48
CA TYR A 48 4.94 -5.50 -30.68
C TYR A 48 5.17 -5.83 -29.23
N GLU A 49 5.78 -4.91 -28.50
CA GLU A 49 5.99 -5.01 -27.06
C GLU A 49 5.88 -3.62 -26.44
N TRP A 50 5.10 -3.54 -25.38
CA TRP A 50 5.04 -2.37 -24.50
C TRP A 50 5.65 -2.72 -23.16
N VAL A 51 6.63 -1.92 -22.73
CA VAL A 51 7.30 -2.11 -21.44
C VAL A 51 7.35 -0.78 -20.71
N ALA A 52 6.89 -0.76 -19.47
CA ALA A 52 7.10 0.36 -18.57
C ALA A 52 8.35 0.11 -17.73
N ARG A 53 9.24 1.07 -17.64
CA ARG A 53 10.43 1.02 -16.79
C ARG A 53 10.30 2.07 -15.69
N SER A 54 10.40 1.64 -14.43
CA SER A 54 10.47 2.55 -13.29
C SER A 54 11.74 3.41 -13.35
N ASN A 55 11.61 4.71 -13.11
CA ASN A 55 12.74 5.63 -13.00
C ASN A 55 13.35 5.65 -11.59
N ALA A 56 12.79 4.87 -10.65
CA ALA A 56 13.34 4.68 -9.32
C ALA A 56 14.64 3.83 -9.34
N VAL A 57 15.35 3.82 -8.23
CA VAL A 57 16.57 3.01 -8.07
C VAL A 57 16.25 1.54 -8.31
N GLY A 58 16.99 0.91 -9.23
CA GLY A 58 16.80 -0.50 -9.60
C GLY A 58 16.18 -0.73 -10.98
N PHE A 59 15.61 0.29 -11.61
CA PHE A 59 15.12 0.24 -13.01
C PHE A 59 14.27 -1.00 -13.33
N VAL A 60 13.28 -1.30 -12.48
CA VAL A 60 12.40 -2.45 -12.69
C VAL A 60 11.57 -2.27 -13.94
N GLU A 61 11.52 -3.30 -14.79
CA GLU A 61 10.70 -3.34 -16.00
C GLU A 61 9.41 -4.13 -15.78
N TYR A 62 8.31 -3.59 -16.28
CA TYR A 62 6.97 -4.18 -16.21
C TYR A 62 6.47 -4.41 -17.64
N PRO A 63 6.27 -5.66 -18.07
CA PRO A 63 5.63 -5.96 -19.35
C PRO A 63 4.16 -5.47 -19.29
N ILE A 64 3.75 -4.69 -20.27
CA ILE A 64 2.44 -4.04 -20.30
C ILE A 64 1.49 -4.71 -21.30
N SER A 65 1.94 -4.83 -22.56
CA SER A 65 1.12 -5.43 -23.63
C SER A 65 2.01 -5.89 -24.80
N ASN A 66 1.49 -6.83 -25.60
CA ASN A 66 2.07 -7.24 -26.87
C ASN A 66 1.19 -6.80 -28.07
N ASP A 67 0.19 -6.00 -27.84
CA ASP A 67 -0.69 -5.49 -28.88
C ASP A 67 -0.06 -4.25 -29.56
N ARG A 68 -0.39 -4.01 -30.85
CA ARG A 68 0.02 -2.80 -31.55
C ARG A 68 -0.50 -1.54 -30.84
N ASN A 69 -1.80 -1.55 -30.49
CA ASN A 69 -2.45 -0.46 -29.79
C ASN A 69 -2.52 -0.74 -28.31
N LEU A 70 -2.01 0.18 -27.50
CA LEU A 70 -2.04 0.03 -26.07
C LEU A 70 -3.42 0.40 -25.51
N VAL A 71 -3.98 -0.50 -24.69
CA VAL A 71 -5.12 -0.23 -23.80
C VAL A 71 -4.75 -0.87 -22.47
N TYR A 72 -4.26 -0.07 -21.54
CA TYR A 72 -3.77 -0.56 -20.26
C TYR A 72 -4.49 0.11 -19.09
N PRO A 73 -5.39 -0.62 -18.37
CA PRO A 73 -5.90 -0.17 -17.09
C PRO A 73 -4.73 0.01 -16.12
N MET A 74 -4.54 1.23 -15.62
CA MET A 74 -3.37 1.57 -14.82
C MET A 74 -3.36 0.79 -13.49
N SER A 75 -2.43 -0.14 -13.35
CA SER A 75 -2.24 -0.94 -12.14
C SER A 75 -0.84 -0.80 -11.52
N LEU A 76 0.00 0.07 -12.10
CA LEU A 76 1.31 0.36 -11.55
C LEU A 76 1.19 1.24 -10.31
N SER A 77 2.09 1.04 -9.35
CA SER A 77 2.20 1.88 -8.16
C SER A 77 2.58 3.33 -8.52
N ALA A 78 2.31 4.27 -7.59
CA ALA A 78 2.70 5.66 -7.77
C ALA A 78 4.21 5.80 -8.02
N GLY A 79 4.57 6.59 -9.02
CA GLY A 79 5.97 6.78 -9.42
C GLY A 79 6.12 7.38 -10.79
N GLU A 80 7.36 7.59 -11.18
CA GLU A 80 7.75 8.05 -12.50
C GLU A 80 8.22 6.87 -13.35
N TYR A 81 7.77 6.82 -14.59
CA TYR A 81 8.03 5.73 -15.50
C TYR A 81 8.40 6.23 -16.89
N THR A 82 9.14 5.41 -17.61
CA THR A 82 9.34 5.54 -19.05
C THR A 82 8.67 4.36 -19.74
N LEU A 83 7.71 4.64 -20.62
CA LEU A 83 7.03 3.65 -21.45
C LEU A 83 7.78 3.49 -22.78
N PHE A 84 8.17 2.28 -23.09
CA PHE A 84 8.79 1.93 -24.36
C PHE A 84 7.78 1.17 -25.22
N PHE A 85 7.69 1.56 -26.47
CA PHE A 85 7.03 0.78 -27.52
C PHE A 85 8.10 0.23 -28.44
N LYS A 86 8.14 -1.07 -28.59
CA LYS A 86 9.09 -1.78 -29.45
C LYS A 86 8.36 -2.48 -30.56
N VAL A 87 8.86 -2.35 -31.76
CA VAL A 87 8.40 -3.03 -32.97
C VAL A 87 9.55 -3.89 -33.47
N LYS A 88 9.37 -5.19 -33.53
CA LYS A 88 10.38 -6.12 -33.98
C LYS A 88 9.94 -6.81 -35.28
N ASP A 89 10.77 -6.73 -36.31
CA ASP A 89 10.63 -7.50 -37.52
C ASP A 89 11.27 -8.89 -37.30
N THR A 90 10.46 -9.93 -37.34
CA THR A 90 10.93 -11.29 -37.07
C THR A 90 11.69 -11.91 -38.25
N LEU A 91 11.66 -11.30 -39.45
CA LEU A 91 12.41 -11.79 -40.61
C LEU A 91 13.88 -11.34 -40.62
N ASN A 92 14.09 -10.08 -40.24
CA ASN A 92 15.44 -9.50 -40.27
C ASN A 92 16.02 -9.22 -38.88
N THR A 93 15.25 -9.52 -37.83
CA THR A 93 15.60 -9.29 -36.42
C THR A 93 15.83 -7.82 -36.02
N MET A 94 15.43 -6.88 -36.87
CA MET A 94 15.53 -5.45 -36.57
C MET A 94 14.49 -5.04 -35.55
N GLU A 95 14.90 -4.20 -34.62
CA GLU A 95 14.04 -3.64 -33.58
C GLU A 95 14.01 -2.12 -33.66
N TYR A 96 12.82 -1.56 -33.66
CA TYR A 96 12.56 -0.13 -33.67
C TYR A 96 11.85 0.23 -32.36
N SER A 97 12.20 1.34 -31.77
CA SER A 97 11.57 1.73 -30.48
C SER A 97 11.30 3.22 -30.41
N ASN A 98 10.24 3.58 -29.71
CA ASN A 98 9.96 4.94 -29.28
C ASN A 98 9.57 4.92 -27.79
N ALA A 99 9.71 6.06 -27.10
CA ALA A 99 9.47 6.13 -25.68
C ALA A 99 8.77 7.44 -25.28
N THR A 100 7.98 7.37 -24.23
CA THR A 100 7.35 8.53 -23.58
C THR A 100 7.44 8.41 -22.06
N ALA A 101 7.47 9.56 -21.38
CA ALA A 101 7.40 9.60 -19.93
C ALA A 101 5.95 9.56 -19.47
N PHE A 102 5.70 8.91 -18.34
CA PHE A 102 4.44 9.04 -17.63
C PHE A 102 4.65 8.98 -16.12
N GLN A 103 3.76 9.64 -15.42
CA GLN A 103 3.72 9.64 -13.96
C GLN A 103 2.43 8.96 -13.51
N VAL A 104 2.55 8.04 -12.58
CA VAL A 104 1.42 7.43 -11.88
C VAL A 104 1.27 8.12 -10.54
N GLN A 105 0.08 8.60 -10.26
CA GLN A 105 -0.32 9.14 -8.96
C GLN A 105 -1.12 8.08 -8.21
N ASP A 106 -0.96 8.07 -6.90
CA ASP A 106 -1.78 7.27 -6.03
C ASP A 106 -2.97 8.10 -5.54
N LEU A 107 -4.17 7.60 -5.76
CA LEU A 107 -5.39 8.18 -5.19
C LEU A 107 -5.42 8.12 -3.67
N LEU A 108 -4.74 7.14 -3.12
CA LEU A 108 -4.88 6.73 -1.73
C LEU A 108 -3.91 7.46 -0.79
N THR A 109 -3.03 8.31 -1.35
CA THR A 109 -2.02 9.03 -0.55
C THR A 109 -2.56 10.18 0.25
N LYS A 110 -3.69 10.78 -0.16
CA LYS A 110 -4.29 11.95 0.51
C LYS A 110 -5.80 11.83 0.56
N GLY A 111 -6.33 11.70 1.77
CA GLY A 111 -7.77 11.60 1.95
C GLY A 111 -8.16 11.30 3.39
N TRP A 112 -9.46 11.13 3.57
CA TRP A 112 -10.07 10.74 4.84
C TRP A 112 -10.61 9.33 4.69
N VAL A 113 -10.19 8.43 5.57
CA VAL A 113 -10.76 7.09 5.68
C VAL A 113 -11.80 7.11 6.80
N ILE A 114 -12.98 6.59 6.52
CA ILE A 114 -14.12 6.55 7.43
C ILE A 114 -14.52 5.09 7.61
N LEU A 115 -14.50 4.61 8.83
CA LEU A 115 -15.00 3.29 9.20
C LEU A 115 -16.34 3.47 9.91
N GLY A 116 -17.32 2.70 9.51
CA GLY A 116 -18.66 2.70 10.08
C GLY A 116 -19.33 1.35 9.95
N GLU A 117 -20.59 1.30 10.34
CA GLU A 117 -21.43 0.12 10.26
C GLU A 117 -22.49 0.32 9.18
N ASN A 118 -22.74 -0.70 8.37
CA ASN A 118 -23.80 -0.69 7.39
C ASN A 118 -25.15 -1.14 8.03
N SER A 119 -26.22 -1.11 7.24
CA SER A 119 -27.56 -1.52 7.73
C SER A 119 -27.69 -2.98 8.17
N ASN A 120 -26.69 -3.81 7.85
CA ASN A 120 -26.66 -5.23 8.21
C ASN A 120 -25.82 -5.50 9.48
N GLY A 121 -25.27 -4.46 10.12
CA GLY A 121 -24.36 -4.61 11.25
C GLY A 121 -22.95 -5.01 10.86
N GLU A 122 -22.58 -4.84 9.57
CA GLU A 122 -21.25 -5.18 9.06
C GLU A 122 -20.37 -3.92 8.97
N ALA A 123 -19.09 -4.10 9.22
CA ALA A 123 -18.12 -3.03 9.07
C ALA A 123 -18.00 -2.60 7.60
N GLN A 124 -18.12 -1.31 7.36
CA GLN A 124 -17.94 -0.68 6.06
C GLN A 124 -16.88 0.40 6.16
N MET A 125 -15.99 0.45 5.18
CA MET A 125 -14.96 1.48 5.10
C MET A 125 -15.09 2.25 3.79
N ASP A 126 -15.17 3.56 3.90
CA ASP A 126 -15.19 4.49 2.78
C ASP A 126 -13.96 5.41 2.82
N MET A 127 -13.59 5.98 1.69
CA MET A 127 -12.54 7.00 1.62
C MET A 127 -13.00 8.19 0.77
N ILE A 128 -12.73 9.38 1.28
CA ILE A 128 -12.83 10.62 0.51
C ILE A 128 -11.40 11.03 0.15
N THR A 129 -11.04 10.89 -1.11
CA THR A 129 -9.71 11.30 -1.60
C THR A 129 -9.79 12.68 -2.24
N TYR A 130 -8.67 13.43 -2.18
CA TYR A 130 -8.55 14.78 -2.76
C TYR A 130 -7.15 15.02 -3.38
N SER A 131 -6.50 13.97 -3.84
CA SER A 131 -5.16 14.11 -4.43
C SER A 131 -5.16 14.79 -5.78
N VAL A 132 -6.16 14.52 -6.62
CA VAL A 132 -6.35 15.17 -7.94
C VAL A 132 -7.71 15.84 -7.99
N ASP A 133 -8.76 15.06 -7.83
CA ASP A 133 -10.15 15.51 -7.68
C ASP A 133 -10.75 14.90 -6.42
N THR A 134 -11.79 15.53 -5.87
CA THR A 134 -12.51 14.95 -4.75
C THR A 134 -13.34 13.77 -5.22
N MET A 135 -12.95 12.57 -4.83
CA MET A 135 -13.66 11.33 -5.14
C MET A 135 -14.06 10.60 -3.86
N VAL A 136 -15.15 9.86 -3.93
CA VAL A 136 -15.62 9.01 -2.84
C VAL A 136 -15.51 7.55 -3.28
N LEU A 137 -14.61 6.81 -2.65
CA LEU A 137 -14.51 5.36 -2.78
C LEU A 137 -15.39 4.75 -1.69
N LYS A 138 -16.40 3.99 -2.10
CA LYS A 138 -17.36 3.38 -1.18
C LYS A 138 -17.08 1.91 -0.97
N ASN A 139 -17.34 1.46 0.26
CA ASN A 139 -17.32 0.04 0.64
C ASN A 139 -16.00 -0.69 0.26
N ILE A 140 -14.88 -0.07 0.59
CA ILE A 140 -13.54 -0.58 0.25
C ILE A 140 -13.32 -1.99 0.80
N LEU A 141 -13.92 -2.33 1.96
CA LEU A 141 -13.76 -3.65 2.58
C LEU A 141 -14.34 -4.77 1.73
N GLN A 142 -15.37 -4.52 0.93
CA GLN A 142 -15.99 -5.54 0.07
C GLN A 142 -15.00 -6.14 -0.94
N GLU A 143 -14.10 -5.31 -1.47
CA GLU A 143 -13.13 -5.71 -2.49
C GLU A 143 -11.74 -5.99 -1.90
N SER A 144 -11.60 -5.90 -0.57
CA SER A 144 -10.29 -5.98 0.09
C SER A 144 -9.73 -7.39 0.21
N GLY A 145 -10.59 -8.42 0.09
CA GLY A 145 -10.23 -9.83 0.36
C GLY A 145 -10.30 -10.21 1.84
N LEU A 146 -10.79 -9.30 2.71
CA LEU A 146 -11.07 -9.62 4.11
C LEU A 146 -12.39 -10.39 4.24
N PRO A 147 -12.56 -11.18 5.31
CA PRO A 147 -13.87 -11.71 5.66
C PRO A 147 -14.86 -10.57 5.98
N VAL A 148 -16.14 -10.88 6.02
CA VAL A 148 -17.16 -9.94 6.52
C VAL A 148 -16.90 -9.70 8.00
N LEU A 149 -16.65 -8.45 8.38
CA LEU A 149 -16.32 -8.03 9.73
C LEU A 149 -17.52 -7.34 10.37
N LYS A 150 -17.63 -7.39 11.71
CA LYS A 150 -18.70 -6.78 12.49
C LYS A 150 -18.16 -5.94 13.63
N ASP A 151 -19.04 -5.13 14.21
CA ASP A 151 -18.70 -4.28 15.34
C ASP A 151 -17.46 -3.41 15.08
N PRO A 152 -17.51 -2.47 14.11
CA PRO A 152 -16.39 -1.61 13.76
C PRO A 152 -15.95 -0.76 14.96
N VAL A 153 -14.67 -0.84 15.30
CA VAL A 153 -14.09 -0.10 16.44
C VAL A 153 -13.37 1.14 15.95
N LYS A 154 -12.37 0.97 15.09
CA LYS A 154 -11.56 2.09 14.62
C LYS A 154 -10.70 1.71 13.42
N VAL A 155 -10.29 2.70 12.66
CA VAL A 155 -9.28 2.58 11.61
C VAL A 155 -8.06 3.42 11.99
N TRP A 156 -6.86 2.86 11.77
CA TRP A 156 -5.59 3.58 11.92
C TRP A 156 -4.78 3.48 10.64
N VAL A 157 -4.20 4.59 10.27
CA VAL A 157 -3.15 4.61 9.27
C VAL A 157 -1.82 4.65 10.03
N VAL A 158 -1.09 3.56 9.98
CA VAL A 158 0.24 3.48 10.57
C VAL A 158 1.26 3.79 9.49
N ASP A 159 1.96 4.89 9.66
CA ASP A 159 2.99 5.36 8.74
C ASP A 159 4.35 5.22 9.40
N ASN A 160 4.96 4.07 9.27
CA ASN A 160 6.33 3.86 9.70
C ASN A 160 7.08 2.95 8.71
N TYR A 161 8.39 2.97 8.78
CA TYR A 161 9.28 2.24 7.88
C TYR A 161 9.03 0.72 7.86
N VAL A 162 8.46 0.14 8.91
CA VAL A 162 8.30 -1.31 9.08
C VAL A 162 6.88 -1.78 8.81
N ASP A 163 5.89 -0.88 8.97
CA ASP A 163 4.47 -1.23 8.88
C ASP A 163 3.69 -0.05 8.28
N ASN A 164 3.71 -0.01 6.96
CA ASN A 164 3.01 1.01 6.19
C ASN A 164 1.63 0.49 5.77
N MET A 165 0.78 0.21 6.75
CA MET A 165 -0.49 -0.46 6.56
C MET A 165 -1.65 0.34 7.16
N ILE A 166 -2.85 0.05 6.70
CA ILE A 166 -4.08 0.51 7.32
C ILE A 166 -4.61 -0.61 8.21
N HIS A 167 -4.81 -0.31 9.48
CA HIS A 167 -5.34 -1.25 10.45
C HIS A 167 -6.84 -1.01 10.61
N VAL A 168 -7.65 -2.01 10.28
CA VAL A 168 -9.10 -2.01 10.46
C VAL A 168 -9.42 -2.87 11.68
N SER A 169 -9.83 -2.24 12.76
CA SER A 169 -10.17 -2.90 14.02
C SER A 169 -11.66 -3.03 14.17
N THR A 170 -12.09 -4.22 14.54
CA THR A 170 -13.50 -4.61 14.72
C THR A 170 -13.63 -5.54 15.93
N GLY A 171 -14.86 -5.88 16.34
CA GLY A 171 -15.11 -6.89 17.35
C GLY A 171 -14.63 -8.28 16.96
N ASP A 172 -14.57 -8.57 15.66
CA ASP A 172 -14.06 -9.83 15.12
C ASP A 172 -12.52 -9.87 15.00
N GLY A 173 -11.83 -8.81 15.38
CA GLY A 173 -10.38 -8.69 15.32
C GLY A 173 -9.89 -7.51 14.49
N THR A 174 -8.58 -7.43 14.36
CA THR A 174 -7.92 -6.40 13.58
C THR A 174 -7.21 -7.00 12.38
N TYR A 175 -7.45 -6.40 11.22
CA TYR A 175 -6.81 -6.77 9.97
C TYR A 175 -6.01 -5.61 9.43
N ARG A 176 -4.97 -5.92 8.65
CA ARG A 176 -4.11 -4.93 8.00
C ARG A 176 -4.37 -4.93 6.51
N LEU A 177 -4.56 -3.75 5.95
CA LEU A 177 -4.69 -3.54 4.52
C LEU A 177 -3.46 -2.83 3.99
N ASN A 178 -3.04 -3.21 2.81
CA ASN A 178 -2.04 -2.46 2.06
C ASN A 178 -2.58 -1.06 1.74
N ARG A 179 -1.77 -0.03 1.87
CA ARG A 179 -2.16 1.37 1.62
C ARG A 179 -2.35 1.70 0.15
N GLU A 180 -1.72 0.95 -0.75
CA GLU A 180 -1.72 1.24 -2.17
C GLU A 180 -2.97 0.72 -2.88
N ASP A 181 -3.50 -0.43 -2.43
CA ASP A 181 -4.59 -1.12 -3.10
C ASP A 181 -5.73 -1.56 -2.17
N PHE A 182 -5.63 -1.28 -0.87
CA PHE A 182 -6.56 -1.72 0.18
C PHE A 182 -6.80 -3.24 0.22
N LYS A 183 -5.84 -4.02 -0.26
CA LYS A 183 -5.95 -5.46 -0.21
C LYS A 183 -5.40 -6.04 1.09
N GLY A 184 -6.02 -7.14 1.49
CA GLY A 184 -5.65 -7.92 2.66
C GLY A 184 -6.08 -9.38 2.49
N GLY A 185 -6.42 -10.01 3.60
CA GLY A 185 -6.90 -11.40 3.65
C GLY A 185 -6.64 -12.01 5.03
N ASP A 186 -6.95 -13.28 5.23
CA ASP A 186 -6.76 -13.96 6.51
C ASP A 186 -5.33 -13.87 7.04
N HIS A 187 -4.34 -13.86 6.13
CA HIS A 187 -2.93 -13.74 6.48
C HIS A 187 -2.53 -12.36 7.01
N THR A 188 -3.39 -11.35 6.86
CA THR A 188 -3.15 -10.00 7.36
C THR A 188 -3.78 -9.76 8.73
N HIS A 189 -4.41 -10.76 9.33
CA HIS A 189 -4.94 -10.66 10.68
C HIS A 189 -3.84 -10.34 11.69
N LEU A 190 -4.12 -9.47 12.64
CA LEU A 190 -3.14 -8.96 13.61
C LEU A 190 -2.49 -10.07 14.47
N LYS A 191 -3.17 -11.21 14.66
CA LYS A 191 -2.61 -12.38 15.38
C LYS A 191 -1.25 -12.84 14.88
N TYR A 192 -0.96 -12.62 13.60
CA TYR A 192 0.34 -12.98 13.02
C TYR A 192 1.46 -11.98 13.32
N ASN A 193 1.15 -10.89 14.03
CA ASN A 193 2.12 -9.89 14.47
C ASN A 193 2.56 -10.04 15.91
N PHE A 194 2.41 -11.22 16.48
CA PHE A 194 2.85 -11.50 17.85
C PHE A 194 3.91 -12.58 17.86
N PHE A 195 4.91 -12.40 18.72
CA PHE A 195 5.86 -13.46 19.03
C PHE A 195 5.18 -14.53 19.91
N ASP A 196 4.46 -14.06 20.92
CA ASP A 196 3.61 -14.88 21.77
C ASP A 196 2.31 -14.10 22.04
N PRO A 197 1.17 -14.50 21.43
CA PRO A 197 -0.10 -13.81 21.63
C PRO A 197 -0.68 -14.01 23.04
N GLY A 198 -0.17 -14.98 23.81
CA GLY A 198 -0.66 -15.27 25.17
C GLY A 198 -2.14 -15.62 25.21
N SER A 199 -2.89 -14.89 26.02
CA SER A 199 -4.33 -15.09 26.24
C SER A 199 -5.23 -14.18 25.38
N LEU A 200 -4.71 -13.56 24.32
CA LEU A 200 -5.52 -12.75 23.44
C LEU A 200 -6.54 -13.61 22.68
N GLU A 201 -7.80 -13.16 22.67
CA GLU A 201 -8.91 -13.90 22.06
C GLU A 201 -9.34 -13.29 20.73
N HIS A 202 -9.53 -11.97 20.69
CA HIS A 202 -10.10 -11.27 19.53
C HIS A 202 -9.07 -10.50 18.71
N PHE A 203 -7.96 -10.08 19.31
CA PHE A 203 -6.96 -9.21 18.67
C PHE A 203 -7.53 -7.86 18.24
N THR A 204 -8.47 -7.33 19.02
CA THR A 204 -9.08 -6.03 18.78
C THR A 204 -8.12 -4.93 19.21
N LEU A 205 -7.58 -4.20 18.23
CA LEU A 205 -6.71 -3.05 18.47
C LEU A 205 -7.56 -1.86 18.93
N GLN A 206 -7.42 -1.45 20.19
CA GLN A 206 -8.19 -0.37 20.80
C GLN A 206 -7.51 0.98 20.66
N ASP A 207 -6.18 1.02 20.79
CA ASP A 207 -5.40 2.23 20.57
C ASP A 207 -3.94 1.90 20.23
N VAL A 208 -3.28 2.83 19.52
CA VAL A 208 -1.88 2.72 19.19
C VAL A 208 -1.21 4.08 19.31
N ALA A 209 -0.06 4.11 19.95
CA ALA A 209 0.80 5.27 20.03
C ALA A 209 2.13 4.97 19.35
N GLN A 210 2.46 5.79 18.36
CA GLN A 210 3.76 5.75 17.72
C GLN A 210 4.68 6.77 18.38
N ILE A 211 5.69 6.26 19.04
CA ILE A 211 6.69 7.06 19.73
C ILE A 211 7.92 7.15 18.81
N ARG A 212 8.68 8.21 18.97
CA ARG A 212 9.87 8.50 18.17
C ARG A 212 10.76 7.25 17.96
N ASN A 213 11.40 7.13 16.80
CA ASN A 213 12.27 6.03 16.42
C ASN A 213 11.58 4.67 16.21
N TYR A 214 10.39 4.69 15.59
CA TYR A 214 9.66 3.47 15.17
C TYR A 214 9.19 2.57 16.31
N ASN A 215 9.28 3.02 17.54
CA ASN A 215 8.71 2.29 18.67
C ASN A 215 7.21 2.55 18.74
N ARG A 216 6.44 1.49 18.90
CA ARG A 216 4.99 1.55 19.07
C ARG A 216 4.58 0.91 20.37
N VAL A 217 3.56 1.45 20.98
CA VAL A 217 2.78 0.79 22.01
C VAL A 217 1.34 0.67 21.54
N ALA A 218 0.71 -0.43 21.81
CA ALA A 218 -0.66 -0.70 21.39
C ALA A 218 -1.43 -1.35 22.54
N ILE A 219 -2.71 -1.01 22.62
CA ILE A 219 -3.66 -1.70 23.51
C ILE A 219 -4.47 -2.65 22.65
N ILE A 220 -4.41 -3.93 22.96
CA ILE A 220 -5.07 -5.00 22.23
C ILE A 220 -5.73 -5.90 23.27
N ASP A 221 -7.06 -6.07 23.19
CA ASP A 221 -7.86 -6.83 24.15
C ASP A 221 -7.55 -6.45 25.61
N ASP A 222 -7.53 -5.14 25.92
CA ASP A 222 -7.22 -4.56 27.24
C ASP A 222 -5.80 -4.84 27.78
N VAL A 223 -4.89 -5.33 26.93
CA VAL A 223 -3.49 -5.59 27.26
C VAL A 223 -2.59 -4.64 26.48
N LEU A 224 -1.58 -4.09 27.15
CA LEU A 224 -0.57 -3.23 26.51
C LEU A 224 0.56 -4.06 25.93
N PHE A 225 0.87 -3.83 24.69
CA PHE A 225 2.00 -4.42 23.99
C PHE A 225 2.98 -3.36 23.51
N HIS A 226 4.23 -3.75 23.47
CA HIS A 226 5.31 -2.93 22.96
C HIS A 226 5.92 -3.55 21.70
N ASN A 227 6.19 -2.72 20.71
CA ASN A 227 6.96 -3.08 19.53
C ASN A 227 8.22 -2.20 19.49
N SER A 228 9.38 -2.82 19.55
CA SER A 228 10.66 -2.13 19.59
C SER A 228 11.25 -1.93 18.20
N SER A 229 11.69 -0.71 17.91
CA SER A 229 12.43 -0.38 16.70
C SER A 229 13.73 -1.16 16.52
N MET A 230 14.30 -1.67 17.61
CA MET A 230 15.57 -2.41 17.56
C MET A 230 15.45 -3.71 16.76
N ILE A 231 14.24 -4.27 16.67
CA ILE A 231 13.99 -5.52 15.95
C ILE A 231 13.62 -5.25 14.50
N GLN A 232 13.34 -4.00 14.12
CA GLN A 232 12.88 -3.58 12.78
C GLN A 232 11.76 -4.50 12.24
N SER A 233 10.83 -4.86 13.10
CA SER A 233 9.75 -5.80 12.81
C SER A 233 8.41 -5.21 13.21
N SER A 234 7.34 -5.64 12.54
CA SER A 234 5.96 -5.32 12.93
C SER A 234 5.48 -6.17 14.13
N ILE A 235 6.31 -7.04 14.66
CA ILE A 235 5.96 -8.02 15.70
C ILE A 235 5.90 -7.35 17.06
N PHE A 236 4.79 -7.55 17.76
CA PHE A 236 4.62 -7.19 19.16
C PHE A 236 5.31 -8.19 20.08
N GLN A 237 5.91 -7.66 21.13
CA GLN A 237 6.60 -8.43 22.16
C GLN A 237 5.62 -8.88 23.25
N ASN A 238 6.15 -9.27 24.39
CA ASN A 238 5.35 -9.65 25.55
C ASN A 238 4.51 -8.48 26.08
N PRO A 239 3.43 -8.76 26.83
CA PRO A 239 2.66 -7.74 27.54
C PRO A 239 3.56 -6.81 28.36
N ALA A 240 3.21 -5.52 28.38
CA ALA A 240 4.03 -4.48 29.01
C ALA A 240 3.32 -3.78 30.20
N ASN A 241 2.08 -4.13 30.52
CA ASN A 241 1.28 -3.57 31.61
C ASN A 241 1.47 -4.31 32.93
N HIS A 242 2.73 -4.58 33.31
CA HIS A 242 3.07 -5.21 34.59
C HIS A 242 3.10 -4.21 35.74
N TYR A 243 2.72 -4.68 36.92
CA TYR A 243 3.04 -3.96 38.15
C TYR A 243 4.56 -3.93 38.38
N LYS A 244 5.05 -2.84 38.92
CA LYS A 244 6.47 -2.68 39.19
C LYS A 244 6.98 -3.80 40.12
N GLY A 245 7.90 -4.62 39.61
CA GLY A 245 8.50 -5.73 40.35
C GLY A 245 7.65 -7.00 40.42
N SER A 246 6.57 -7.09 39.63
CA SER A 246 5.74 -8.28 39.47
C SER A 246 5.61 -8.67 38.00
N TYR A 247 5.19 -9.90 37.76
CA TYR A 247 4.73 -10.37 36.44
C TYR A 247 3.22 -10.26 36.27
N ASP A 248 2.51 -9.82 37.33
CA ASP A 248 1.06 -9.65 37.25
C ASP A 248 0.73 -8.47 36.36
N LEU A 249 -0.25 -8.65 35.47
CA LEU A 249 -0.79 -7.62 34.60
C LEU A 249 -1.94 -6.89 35.31
N PHE A 250 -2.09 -5.62 34.98
CA PHE A 250 -3.30 -4.86 35.29
C PHE A 250 -4.10 -4.57 34.03
N ASP A 251 -5.43 -4.48 34.15
CA ASP A 251 -6.28 -4.14 33.01
C ASP A 251 -6.08 -2.70 32.60
N VAL A 252 -5.83 -2.48 31.32
CA VAL A 252 -5.58 -1.16 30.75
C VAL A 252 -6.87 -0.57 30.18
N GLY A 253 -7.04 0.74 30.30
CA GLY A 253 -8.07 1.49 29.59
C GLY A 253 -7.78 1.51 28.07
N ASP A 254 -8.77 1.89 27.30
CA ASP A 254 -8.77 1.85 25.84
C ASP A 254 -8.02 3.00 25.15
N LYS A 255 -7.27 3.81 25.91
CA LYS A 255 -6.56 4.99 25.40
C LYS A 255 -5.14 5.12 25.94
N ILE A 256 -4.26 5.58 25.05
CA ILE A 256 -2.86 5.91 25.34
C ILE A 256 -2.69 7.42 25.16
N ALA A 257 -2.34 8.12 26.24
CA ALA A 257 -1.91 9.52 26.13
C ALA A 257 -0.40 9.58 26.05
N TYR A 258 0.14 10.21 25.02
CA TYR A 258 1.60 10.31 24.78
C TYR A 258 1.97 11.63 24.11
N ASN A 259 3.24 11.97 24.21
CA ASN A 259 3.80 13.08 23.46
C ASN A 259 4.67 12.52 22.30
N PRO A 260 4.24 12.66 21.03
CA PRO A 260 4.97 12.11 19.89
C PRO A 260 6.35 12.76 19.67
N GLN A 261 6.60 13.92 20.28
CA GLN A 261 7.89 14.64 20.19
C GLN A 261 8.81 14.39 21.38
N ALA A 262 8.36 13.65 22.40
CA ALA A 262 9.20 13.35 23.54
C ALA A 262 10.39 12.48 23.15
N MET A 263 11.56 12.77 23.71
CA MET A 263 12.78 11.97 23.47
C MET A 263 12.80 10.67 24.28
N ALA A 264 11.88 10.51 25.21
CA ALA A 264 11.74 9.31 26.05
C ALA A 264 10.38 8.63 25.78
N PHE A 265 10.37 7.32 25.94
CA PHE A 265 9.15 6.53 25.96
C PHE A 265 8.34 6.87 27.21
N ILE A 266 7.50 7.89 27.11
CA ILE A 266 6.61 8.28 28.19
C ILE A 266 5.19 8.28 27.65
N TYR A 267 4.36 7.47 28.28
CA TYR A 267 2.92 7.42 28.00
C TYR A 267 2.13 7.25 29.29
N ILE A 268 0.90 7.70 29.28
CA ILE A 268 -0.02 7.64 30.39
C ILE A 268 -1.15 6.70 29.99
N LEU A 269 -1.46 5.78 30.88
CA LEU A 269 -2.52 4.79 30.74
C LEU A 269 -3.50 4.92 31.92
N TYR A 270 -4.71 4.46 31.71
CA TYR A 270 -5.64 4.25 32.82
C TYR A 270 -5.57 2.79 33.26
N ASN A 271 -5.19 2.56 34.53
CA ASN A 271 -5.26 1.24 35.17
C ASN A 271 -6.70 1.04 35.66
N LYS A 272 -7.44 0.15 34.98
CA LYS A 272 -8.85 -0.16 35.34
C LYS A 272 -8.95 -0.87 36.69
N THR A 273 -7.99 -1.71 37.02
CA THR A 273 -7.95 -2.50 38.25
C THR A 273 -7.83 -1.60 39.47
N GLU A 274 -6.97 -0.58 39.40
CA GLU A 274 -6.76 0.35 40.53
C GLU A 274 -7.50 1.69 40.36
N GLN A 275 -8.23 1.86 39.25
CA GLN A 275 -9.03 3.05 38.95
C GLN A 275 -8.20 4.35 38.98
N ARG A 276 -6.99 4.33 38.48
CA ARG A 276 -6.08 5.49 38.47
C ARG A 276 -5.28 5.57 37.19
N PHE A 277 -4.79 6.76 36.90
CA PHE A 277 -3.79 6.93 35.85
C PHE A 277 -2.42 6.44 36.31
N VAL A 278 -1.75 5.73 35.45
CA VAL A 278 -0.38 5.28 35.63
C VAL A 278 0.48 5.80 34.50
N TYR A 279 1.68 6.11 34.87
CA TYR A 279 2.70 6.53 33.93
C TYR A 279 3.63 5.33 33.68
N ALA A 280 3.83 5.05 32.41
CA ALA A 280 4.77 4.03 31.98
C ALA A 280 5.80 4.65 31.04
N GLY A 281 7.05 4.25 31.19
CA GLY A 281 8.11 4.73 30.34
C GLY A 281 9.48 4.31 30.83
N GLY A 282 10.39 4.16 29.88
CA GLY A 282 11.79 3.88 30.13
C GLY A 282 12.68 4.84 29.33
N ARG A 283 13.91 5.04 29.77
CA ARG A 283 14.92 5.63 28.90
C ARG A 283 15.27 4.57 27.84
N ALA A 284 15.14 4.95 26.56
CA ALA A 284 15.85 4.21 25.53
C ALA A 284 17.36 4.41 25.80
N TYR A 285 18.05 3.37 26.11
CA TYR A 285 19.51 3.35 26.14
C TYR A 285 20.01 3.09 24.72
#